data_245873c77f2642929c6267404595d3b4
#
_entry.id   245873c77f2642929c6267404595d3b4
#
_cell.length_a   1.000
_cell.length_b   1.000
_cell.length_c   1.000
_cell.angle_alpha   90.00
_cell.angle_beta   90.00
_cell.angle_gamma   90.00
#
_symmetry.space_group_name_H-M   'P 1'
#
loop_
_entity.id
_entity.type
_entity.pdbx_description
1 polymer ?
#
loop_
_entity_poly.entity_id
_entity_poly.type
_entity_poly.pdbx_seq_one_letter_code
_entity_poly.pdbx_strand_id
1 'polypeptide(L)'
;MKINFNNNNGILNVALDGRLDTTTAPELENFISNNYDGTGSIVIDCEKLSYISSAGLRVLLAAQKKTKGAMKLTTVCELVMEVFEMTGFADILVIE
;
A
#
# COMPACT_ATOMS: atom_id res chain seq x y z
N MET A 1 -7.29 2.11 11.47
CA MET A 1 -5.98 2.33 10.80
C MET A 1 -5.76 3.81 10.63
N LYS A 2 -4.53 4.23 10.83
CA LYS A 2 -4.16 5.64 10.65
C LYS A 2 -3.36 5.78 9.36
N ILE A 3 -3.70 6.78 8.56
CA ILE A 3 -3.01 7.07 7.30
C ILE A 3 -2.37 8.45 7.41
N ASN A 4 -1.04 8.50 7.37
CA ASN A 4 -0.30 9.75 7.31
C ASN A 4 0.28 9.88 5.91
N PHE A 5 0.28 11.08 5.36
CA PHE A 5 0.72 11.25 3.99
C PHE A 5 1.27 12.63 3.73
N ASN A 6 2.07 12.72 2.67
CA ASN A 6 2.43 13.99 2.06
C ASN A 6 2.60 13.77 0.56
N ASN A 7 2.46 14.84 -0.20
CA ASN A 7 2.67 14.80 -1.64
C ASN A 7 3.86 15.70 -1.95
N ASN A 8 4.90 15.14 -2.55
CA ASN A 8 6.15 15.86 -2.78
C ASN A 8 6.72 15.51 -4.16
N ASN A 9 6.81 16.49 -5.03
CA ASN A 9 7.40 16.34 -6.38
C ASN A 9 6.77 15.18 -7.18
N GLY A 10 5.45 15.06 -7.13
CA GLY A 10 4.74 14.00 -7.86
C GLY A 10 4.79 12.64 -7.20
N ILE A 11 5.32 12.57 -5.98
CA ILE A 11 5.33 11.32 -5.21
C ILE A 11 4.34 11.44 -4.05
N LEU A 12 3.33 10.59 -4.05
CA LEU A 12 2.41 10.47 -2.92
C LEU A 12 3.02 9.51 -1.92
N ASN A 13 3.51 10.05 -0.80
CA ASN A 13 4.08 9.25 0.28
C ASN A 13 3.00 8.95 1.30
N VAL A 14 2.79 7.67 1.58
CA VAL A 14 1.73 7.20 2.47
C VAL A 14 2.34 6.32 3.54
N ALA A 15 2.07 6.61 4.81
CA ALA A 15 2.49 5.75 5.92
C ALA A 15 1.24 5.15 6.57
N LEU A 16 1.20 3.84 6.65
CA LEU A 16 0.09 3.09 7.23
C LEU A 16 0.44 2.68 8.66
N ASP A 17 -0.49 2.90 9.59
CA ASP A 17 -0.31 2.55 10.99
C ASP A 17 -1.49 1.69 11.43
N GLY A 18 -1.22 0.43 11.74
CA GLY A 18 -2.23 -0.51 12.24
C GLY A 18 -2.42 -1.72 11.34
N ARG A 19 -3.66 -2.09 11.11
CA ARG A 19 -4.02 -3.30 10.37
C ARG A 19 -4.74 -2.93 9.08
N LEU A 20 -4.32 -3.54 7.99
CA LEU A 20 -5.01 -3.38 6.71
C LEU A 20 -5.84 -4.64 6.47
N ASP A 21 -7.09 -4.60 6.87
CA ASP A 21 -8.00 -5.74 6.84
C ASP A 21 -9.31 -5.38 6.13
N THR A 22 -10.33 -6.23 6.26
CA THR A 22 -11.61 -6.05 5.56
C THR A 22 -12.29 -4.74 5.93
N THR A 23 -12.14 -4.28 7.18
CA THR A 23 -12.76 -3.03 7.61
C THR A 23 -11.97 -1.80 7.19
N THR A 24 -10.65 -1.90 7.12
CA THR A 24 -9.79 -0.73 6.83
C THR A 24 -9.37 -0.63 5.37
N ALA A 25 -9.46 -1.73 4.61
CA ALA A 25 -9.11 -1.69 3.20
C ALA A 25 -9.90 -0.63 2.41
N PRO A 26 -11.22 -0.44 2.64
CA PRO A 26 -11.95 0.63 1.96
C PRO A 26 -11.43 2.02 2.31
N GLU A 27 -10.91 2.21 3.52
CA GLU A 27 -10.33 3.50 3.91
C GLU A 27 -9.11 3.84 3.05
N LEU A 28 -8.23 2.86 2.84
CA LEU A 28 -7.06 3.07 2.00
C LEU A 28 -7.46 3.26 0.53
N GLU A 29 -8.42 2.48 0.06
CA GLU A 29 -8.91 2.61 -1.30
C GLU A 29 -9.46 4.00 -1.57
N ASN A 30 -10.31 4.50 -0.67
CA ASN A 30 -10.88 5.84 -0.78
C ASN A 30 -9.80 6.92 -0.68
N PHE A 31 -8.83 6.73 0.20
CA PHE A 31 -7.72 7.66 0.35
C PHE A 31 -6.95 7.80 -0.97
N ILE A 32 -6.60 6.69 -1.58
CA ILE A 32 -5.86 6.70 -2.85
C ILE A 32 -6.69 7.35 -3.95
N SER A 33 -7.99 7.02 -4.03
CA SER A 33 -8.87 7.61 -5.02
C SER A 33 -8.99 9.12 -4.89
N ASN A 34 -8.94 9.63 -3.66
CA ASN A 34 -9.11 11.06 -3.40
C ASN A 34 -7.79 11.85 -3.48
N ASN A 35 -6.65 11.18 -3.37
CA ASN A 35 -5.36 11.87 -3.25
C ASN A 35 -4.37 11.58 -4.38
N TYR A 36 -4.58 10.51 -5.12
CA TYR A 36 -3.72 10.20 -6.28
C TYR A 36 -4.40 10.73 -7.54
N ASP A 37 -3.70 11.60 -8.27
CA ASP A 37 -4.24 12.31 -9.43
C ASP A 37 -4.11 11.55 -10.75
N GLY A 38 -3.61 10.33 -10.71
CA GLY A 38 -3.41 9.53 -11.93
C GLY A 38 -2.04 9.70 -12.56
N THR A 39 -1.22 10.59 -12.03
CA THR A 39 0.15 10.81 -12.51
C THR A 39 1.12 10.68 -11.34
N GLY A 40 2.39 10.41 -11.65
CA GLY A 40 3.41 10.26 -10.61
C GLY A 40 3.40 8.89 -9.98
N SER A 41 3.98 8.79 -8.80
CA SER A 41 4.18 7.52 -8.11
C SER A 41 3.63 7.54 -6.69
N ILE A 42 3.50 6.33 -6.10
CA ILE A 42 3.08 6.16 -4.72
C ILE A 42 4.16 5.39 -3.99
N VAL A 43 4.54 5.86 -2.81
CA VAL A 43 5.44 5.14 -1.90
C VAL A 43 4.65 4.87 -0.62
N ILE A 44 4.53 3.60 -0.25
CA ILE A 44 3.81 3.20 0.96
C ILE A 44 4.82 2.72 1.99
N ASP A 45 4.92 3.47 3.09
CA ASP A 45 5.75 3.09 4.23
C ASP A 45 4.96 2.14 5.11
N CYS A 46 5.44 0.92 5.24
CA CYS A 46 4.77 -0.14 5.98
C CYS A 46 5.38 -0.39 7.36
N GLU A 47 6.20 0.52 7.86
CA GLU A 47 6.90 0.33 9.14
C GLU A 47 5.94 -0.02 10.28
N LYS A 48 4.79 0.66 10.32
CA LYS A 48 3.79 0.46 11.37
C LYS A 48 2.59 -0.36 10.91
N LEU A 49 2.67 -0.97 9.75
CA LEU A 49 1.64 -1.89 9.27
C LEU A 49 1.91 -3.26 9.88
N SER A 50 1.00 -3.71 10.76
CA SER A 50 1.19 -4.94 11.54
C SER A 50 0.49 -6.16 10.97
N TYR A 51 -0.44 -5.98 10.03
CA TYR A 51 -1.23 -7.08 9.50
C TYR A 51 -1.85 -6.68 8.15
N ILE A 52 -1.98 -7.66 7.25
CA ILE A 52 -2.66 -7.45 5.99
C ILE A 52 -3.54 -8.67 5.69
N SER A 53 -4.76 -8.42 5.21
CA SER A 53 -5.69 -9.46 4.77
C SER A 53 -5.79 -9.47 3.25
N SER A 54 -6.57 -10.44 2.72
CA SER A 54 -6.80 -10.51 1.28
C SER A 54 -7.47 -9.25 0.74
N ALA A 55 -8.33 -8.61 1.52
CA ALA A 55 -8.95 -7.34 1.11
C ALA A 55 -7.89 -6.24 0.96
N GLY A 56 -6.92 -6.20 1.87
CA GLY A 56 -5.80 -5.26 1.78
C GLY A 56 -4.93 -5.54 0.57
N LEU A 57 -4.65 -6.81 0.30
CA LEU A 57 -3.86 -7.19 -0.88
C LEU A 57 -4.53 -6.71 -2.17
N ARG A 58 -5.86 -6.81 -2.26
CA ARG A 58 -6.59 -6.33 -3.45
C ARG A 58 -6.44 -4.83 -3.64
N VAL A 59 -6.49 -4.07 -2.56
CA VAL A 59 -6.32 -2.61 -2.64
C VAL A 59 -4.93 -2.27 -3.12
N LEU A 60 -3.90 -2.95 -2.60
CA LEU A 60 -2.52 -2.73 -3.05
C LEU A 60 -2.35 -3.09 -4.52
N LEU A 61 -2.95 -4.19 -4.95
CA LEU A 61 -2.87 -4.61 -6.35
C LEU A 61 -3.55 -3.58 -7.26
N ALA A 62 -4.73 -3.10 -6.87
CA ALA A 62 -5.44 -2.09 -7.63
C ALA A 62 -4.63 -0.80 -7.73
N ALA A 63 -4.00 -0.39 -6.64
CA ALA A 63 -3.15 0.80 -6.62
C ALA A 63 -1.93 0.63 -7.54
N GLN A 64 -1.33 -0.56 -7.54
CA GLN A 64 -0.21 -0.83 -8.42
C GLN A 64 -0.61 -0.72 -9.89
N LYS A 65 -1.76 -1.26 -10.25
CA LYS A 65 -2.27 -1.16 -11.61
C LYS A 65 -2.60 0.29 -11.99
N LYS A 66 -3.18 1.03 -11.04
CA LYS A 66 -3.54 2.43 -11.25
C LYS A 66 -2.32 3.29 -11.54
N THR A 67 -1.20 2.99 -10.88
CA THR A 67 0.06 3.71 -11.08
C THR A 67 0.88 3.14 -12.23
N LYS A 68 0.40 2.08 -12.88
CA LYS A 68 1.13 1.36 -13.93
C LYS A 68 2.49 0.88 -13.46
N GLY A 69 2.53 0.41 -12.21
CA GLY A 69 3.75 -0.09 -11.59
C GLY A 69 4.60 0.94 -10.88
N ALA A 70 4.19 2.20 -10.88
CA ALA A 70 4.94 3.28 -10.23
C ALA A 70 4.57 3.36 -8.73
N MET A 71 4.54 2.23 -8.06
CA MET A 71 4.26 2.15 -6.63
C MET A 71 5.28 1.22 -5.99
N LYS A 72 5.77 1.60 -4.80
CA LYS A 72 6.63 0.72 -4.03
C LYS A 72 6.24 0.73 -2.56
N LEU A 73 6.54 -0.38 -1.88
CA LEU A 73 6.33 -0.55 -0.46
C LEU A 73 7.68 -0.58 0.24
N THR A 74 7.79 0.10 1.37
CA THR A 74 9.04 0.17 2.12
C THR A 74 8.84 -0.32 3.53
N THR A 75 9.92 -0.85 4.12
CA THR A 75 9.98 -1.23 5.55
C THR A 75 8.86 -2.19 5.94
N VAL A 76 8.66 -3.22 5.12
CA VAL A 76 7.63 -4.23 5.36
C VAL A 76 8.09 -5.16 6.47
N CYS A 77 7.25 -5.36 7.50
CA CYS A 77 7.59 -6.24 8.60
C CYS A 77 7.53 -7.71 8.17
N GLU A 78 8.15 -8.58 8.96
CA GLU A 78 8.29 -10.00 8.63
C GLU A 78 6.94 -10.68 8.44
N LEU A 79 5.97 -10.40 9.31
CA LEU A 79 4.64 -11.02 9.22
C LEU A 79 3.93 -10.64 7.91
N VAL A 80 3.96 -9.37 7.55
CA VAL A 80 3.33 -8.89 6.31
C VAL A 80 4.08 -9.43 5.09
N MET A 81 5.41 -9.49 5.16
CA MET A 81 6.21 -10.06 4.07
C MET A 81 5.88 -11.53 3.85
N GLU A 82 5.67 -12.30 4.93
CA GLU A 82 5.26 -13.69 4.80
C GLU A 82 3.96 -13.82 4.02
N VAL A 83 2.99 -12.93 4.28
CA VAL A 83 1.72 -12.95 3.55
C VAL A 83 1.96 -12.66 2.06
N PHE A 84 2.81 -11.70 1.75
CA PHE A 84 3.15 -11.41 0.35
C PHE A 84 3.79 -12.61 -0.33
N GLU A 85 4.69 -13.31 0.37
CA GLU A 85 5.37 -14.48 -0.18
C GLU A 85 4.41 -15.64 -0.40
N MET A 86 3.56 -15.92 0.60
CA MET A 86 2.61 -17.03 0.54
C MET A 86 1.54 -16.83 -0.55
N THR A 87 1.19 -15.60 -0.85
CA THR A 87 0.16 -15.29 -1.83
C THR A 87 0.71 -15.02 -3.23
N GLY A 88 2.04 -14.98 -3.37
CA GLY A 88 2.69 -14.63 -4.63
C GLY A 88 2.78 -13.14 -4.88
N PHE A 89 2.26 -12.30 -3.98
CA PHE A 89 2.29 -10.85 -4.16
C PHE A 89 3.70 -10.27 -4.05
N ALA A 90 4.63 -10.98 -3.40
CA ALA A 90 6.02 -10.53 -3.35
C ALA A 90 6.63 -10.41 -4.75
N ASP A 91 6.14 -11.20 -5.70
CA ASP A 91 6.63 -11.16 -7.09
C ASP A 91 5.88 -10.12 -7.94
N ILE A 92 4.76 -9.61 -7.44
CA ILE A 92 3.94 -8.64 -8.16
C ILE A 92 4.23 -7.22 -7.69
N LEU A 93 4.34 -7.04 -6.38
CA LEU A 93 4.57 -5.73 -5.78
C LEU A 93 6.07 -5.39 -5.77
N VAL A 94 6.40 -4.11 -5.88
CA VAL A 94 7.77 -3.63 -5.72
C VAL A 94 7.99 -3.37 -4.24
N ILE A 95 8.83 -4.17 -3.61
CA ILE A 95 9.10 -4.10 -2.18
C ILE A 95 10.58 -3.80 -1.97
N GLU A 96 10.84 -2.79 -1.15
CA GLU A 96 12.21 -2.38 -0.81
C GLU A 96 12.53 -2.56 0.66
#